data_feab37be91064d256cdb9953c38eb866
#
_entry.id   feab37be91064d256cdb9953c38eb866
#
_cell.length_a   1.000
_cell.length_b   1.000
_cell.length_c   1.000
_cell.angle_alpha   90.00
_cell.angle_beta   90.00
_cell.angle_gamma   90.00
#
_symmetry.space_group_name_H-M   'P 1'
#
loop_
_entity.id
_entity.type
_entity.pdbx_description
1 polymer ?
#
loop_
_entity_poly.entity_id
_entity_poly.type
_entity_poly.pdbx_seq_one_letter_code
_entity_poly.pdbx_strand_id
1 'polypeptide(L)'
;MKTSYSHLPDYAKNDLQQIVSLILERVPHCEMIILYGSYARGTFVEYDERDEFGILTSFMSDYDLLVVTSNEDVREVGHLLDTVDDKYYKRPDNQVPIQFINDDIEKLNSDLSEGRYFYTSIQKQGIMLYDSGNYKLE
;
A
#
# COMPACT_ATOMS: atom_id res chain seq x y z
N MET A 1 6.22 -1.48 -14.12
CA MET A 1 6.11 -1.62 -12.65
C MET A 1 6.87 -2.84 -12.19
N LYS A 2 7.55 -2.71 -11.06
CA LYS A 2 8.31 -3.81 -10.47
C LYS A 2 7.37 -4.84 -9.84
N THR A 3 7.81 -6.08 -9.78
CA THR A 3 7.09 -7.17 -9.09
C THR A 3 7.91 -7.75 -7.94
N SER A 4 9.19 -7.42 -7.86
CA SER A 4 10.09 -7.93 -6.81
C SER A 4 10.24 -6.93 -5.68
N TYR A 5 10.16 -7.40 -4.47
CA TYR A 5 10.45 -6.64 -3.26
C TYR A 5 11.58 -7.28 -2.44
N SER A 6 12.51 -7.93 -3.14
CA SER A 6 13.64 -8.62 -2.51
C SER A 6 14.58 -7.69 -1.74
N HIS A 7 14.56 -6.37 -2.05
CA HIS A 7 15.36 -5.38 -1.34
C HIS A 7 14.84 -5.07 0.07
N LEU A 8 13.61 -5.49 0.39
CA LEU A 8 13.02 -5.21 1.68
C LEU A 8 13.56 -6.15 2.77
N PRO A 9 13.63 -5.68 4.02
CA PRO A 9 13.99 -6.56 5.13
C PRO A 9 12.90 -7.60 5.37
N ASP A 10 13.27 -8.69 6.07
CA ASP A 10 12.37 -9.81 6.29
C ASP A 10 11.09 -9.41 7.04
N TYR A 11 11.19 -8.50 8.01
CA TYR A 11 9.99 -8.05 8.73
C TYR A 11 8.96 -7.41 7.79
N ALA A 12 9.45 -6.60 6.84
CA ALA A 12 8.56 -5.93 5.87
C ALA A 12 7.93 -6.92 4.91
N LYS A 13 8.68 -7.91 4.43
CA LYS A 13 8.14 -8.97 3.60
C LYS A 13 7.04 -9.75 4.31
N ASN A 14 7.26 -10.09 5.57
CA ASN A 14 6.28 -10.81 6.38
C ASN A 14 5.04 -9.98 6.64
N ASP A 15 5.21 -8.69 6.99
CA ASP A 15 4.10 -7.76 7.20
C ASP A 15 3.25 -7.63 5.93
N LEU A 16 3.89 -7.40 4.79
CA LEU A 16 3.18 -7.21 3.53
C LEU A 16 2.45 -8.47 3.09
N GLN A 17 3.01 -9.66 3.31
CA GLN A 17 2.31 -10.91 3.04
C GLN A 17 1.05 -11.06 3.89
N GLN A 18 1.12 -10.72 5.17
CA GLN A 18 -0.04 -10.71 6.04
C GLN A 18 -1.11 -9.73 5.57
N ILE A 19 -0.68 -8.51 5.22
CA ILE A 19 -1.60 -7.45 4.79
C ILE A 19 -2.30 -7.85 3.49
N VAL A 20 -1.56 -8.36 2.52
CA VAL A 20 -2.13 -8.84 1.24
C VAL A 20 -3.16 -9.93 1.49
N SER A 21 -2.85 -10.91 2.35
CA SER A 21 -3.79 -11.98 2.69
C SER A 21 -5.06 -11.45 3.32
N LEU A 22 -4.95 -10.48 4.24
CA LEU A 22 -6.11 -9.86 4.88
C LEU A 22 -6.97 -9.08 3.88
N ILE A 23 -6.34 -8.36 2.97
CA ILE A 23 -7.06 -7.62 1.93
C ILE A 23 -7.85 -8.58 1.03
N LEU A 24 -7.19 -9.63 0.56
CA LEU A 24 -7.84 -10.61 -0.34
C LEU A 24 -8.97 -11.37 0.36
N GLU A 25 -8.87 -11.57 1.67
CA GLU A 25 -9.92 -12.21 2.45
C GLU A 25 -11.16 -11.32 2.60
N ARG A 26 -10.97 -9.99 2.73
CA ARG A 26 -12.02 -9.07 3.15
C ARG A 26 -12.56 -8.17 2.05
N VAL A 27 -11.75 -7.86 1.05
CA VAL A 27 -12.13 -6.91 -0.02
C VAL A 27 -12.57 -7.67 -1.26
N PRO A 28 -13.85 -7.55 -1.67
CA PRO A 28 -14.32 -8.22 -2.88
C PRO A 28 -13.76 -7.56 -4.13
N HIS A 29 -13.61 -8.34 -5.18
CA HIS A 29 -13.16 -7.90 -6.50
C HIS A 29 -11.88 -7.06 -6.45
N CYS A 30 -10.95 -7.47 -5.59
CA CYS A 30 -9.62 -6.85 -5.55
C CYS A 30 -8.83 -7.28 -6.79
N GLU A 31 -8.46 -6.32 -7.60
CA GLU A 31 -7.76 -6.58 -8.86
C GLU A 31 -6.25 -6.39 -8.73
N MET A 32 -5.81 -5.40 -7.95
CA MET A 32 -4.39 -5.13 -7.75
C MET A 32 -4.14 -4.59 -6.35
N ILE A 33 -2.95 -4.89 -5.82
CA ILE A 33 -2.42 -4.28 -4.60
C ILE A 33 -1.01 -3.82 -4.92
N ILE A 34 -0.75 -2.52 -4.78
CA ILE A 34 0.50 -1.89 -5.18
C ILE A 34 1.12 -1.19 -3.98
N LEU A 35 2.38 -1.54 -3.69
CA LEU A 35 3.20 -0.82 -2.71
C LEU A 35 3.86 0.36 -3.42
N TYR A 36 3.70 1.55 -2.85
CA TYR A 36 4.37 2.75 -3.36
C TYR A 36 5.06 3.47 -2.20
N GLY A 37 5.60 4.65 -2.44
CA GLY A 37 6.24 5.43 -1.41
C GLY A 37 7.62 4.93 -1.02
N SER A 38 8.06 5.25 0.20
CA SER A 38 9.44 5.07 0.62
C SER A 38 9.88 3.60 0.67
N TYR A 39 9.01 2.69 1.11
CA TYR A 39 9.35 1.26 1.10
C TYR A 39 9.54 0.73 -0.31
N ALA A 40 8.72 1.16 -1.25
CA ALA A 40 8.87 0.74 -2.65
C ALA A 40 10.18 1.26 -3.25
N ARG A 41 10.56 2.48 -2.92
CA ARG A 41 11.79 3.10 -3.43
C ARG A 41 13.07 2.64 -2.72
N GLY A 42 12.95 2.00 -1.55
CA GLY A 42 14.09 1.64 -0.73
C GLY A 42 14.65 2.80 0.08
N THR A 43 13.89 3.88 0.23
CA THR A 43 14.31 5.08 0.99
C THR A 43 13.58 5.18 2.34
N PHE A 44 13.00 4.06 2.80
CA PHE A 44 12.24 4.04 4.04
C PHE A 44 13.12 4.29 5.25
N VAL A 45 12.51 4.87 6.29
CA VAL A 45 13.15 5.14 7.58
C VAL A 45 12.49 4.21 8.60
N GLU A 46 13.32 3.42 9.29
CA GLU A 46 12.89 2.66 10.46
C GLU A 46 12.67 3.63 11.62
N TYR A 47 12.20 3.14 12.76
CA TYR A 47 11.90 4.01 13.89
C TYR A 47 13.10 4.88 14.24
N ASP A 48 12.91 6.22 14.27
CA ASP A 48 13.93 7.21 14.62
C ASP A 48 13.36 8.22 15.59
N GLU A 49 14.12 8.54 16.65
CA GLU A 49 13.79 9.60 17.58
C GLU A 49 14.78 10.74 17.41
N ARG A 50 14.26 11.96 17.31
CA ARG A 50 15.07 13.17 17.21
C ARG A 50 14.68 14.15 18.30
N ASP A 51 15.69 14.77 18.92
CA ASP A 51 15.51 15.88 19.83
C ASP A 51 15.90 17.15 19.10
N GLU A 52 14.88 17.92 18.68
CA GLU A 52 15.07 19.19 18.00
C GLU A 52 14.52 20.32 18.88
N PHE A 53 15.40 21.22 19.27
CA PHE A 53 15.03 22.40 20.09
C PHE A 53 14.32 22.02 21.40
N GLY A 54 14.72 20.92 22.02
CA GLY A 54 14.12 20.43 23.26
C GLY A 54 12.81 19.69 23.07
N ILE A 55 12.40 19.44 21.83
CA ILE A 55 11.18 18.66 21.49
C ILE A 55 11.60 17.29 20.97
N LEU A 56 11.15 16.24 21.67
CA LEU A 56 11.37 14.88 21.22
C LEU A 56 10.35 14.54 20.15
N THR A 57 10.84 14.26 18.92
CA THR A 57 10.01 13.81 17.81
C THR A 57 10.40 12.39 17.41
N SER A 58 9.40 11.60 17.02
CA SER A 58 9.62 10.26 16.50
C SER A 58 9.11 10.20 15.06
N PHE A 59 9.81 9.44 14.23
CA PHE A 59 9.45 9.25 12.83
C PHE A 59 9.69 7.80 12.41
N MET A 60 8.75 7.27 11.62
CA MET A 60 8.92 5.98 10.97
C MET A 60 8.10 5.98 9.68
N SER A 61 8.63 5.35 8.63
CA SER A 61 7.93 5.22 7.36
C SER A 61 6.75 4.27 7.47
N ASP A 62 5.69 4.57 6.72
CA ASP A 62 4.49 3.73 6.61
C ASP A 62 4.60 2.82 5.40
N TYR A 63 3.82 1.74 5.39
CA TYR A 63 3.55 1.01 4.15
C TYR A 63 2.44 1.75 3.39
N ASP A 64 2.78 2.32 2.25
CA ASP A 64 1.83 3.01 1.40
C ASP A 64 1.27 2.03 0.37
N LEU A 65 -0.03 1.71 0.49
CA LEU A 65 -0.66 0.69 -0.35
C LEU A 65 -1.83 1.29 -1.13
N LEU A 66 -1.81 1.07 -2.43
CA LEU A 66 -2.94 1.34 -3.32
C LEU A 66 -3.66 0.02 -3.58
N VAL A 67 -4.93 -0.04 -3.19
CA VAL A 67 -5.81 -1.18 -3.44
C VAL A 67 -6.76 -0.83 -4.57
N VAL A 68 -6.74 -1.61 -5.64
CA VAL A 68 -7.53 -1.37 -6.83
C VAL A 68 -8.60 -2.45 -6.94
N THR A 69 -9.86 -2.04 -7.04
CA THR A 69 -11.00 -2.94 -7.16
C THR A 69 -11.75 -2.69 -8.47
N SER A 70 -12.65 -3.60 -8.82
CA SER A 70 -13.55 -3.43 -9.95
C SER A 70 -15.00 -3.52 -9.47
N ASN A 71 -15.85 -2.60 -9.97
CA ASN A 71 -17.29 -2.60 -9.67
C ASN A 71 -17.64 -2.54 -8.18
N GLU A 72 -16.79 -1.90 -7.38
CA GLU A 72 -17.02 -1.72 -5.95
C GLU A 72 -17.11 -0.23 -5.61
N ASP A 73 -17.85 0.08 -4.54
CA ASP A 73 -17.92 1.44 -4.00
C ASP A 73 -16.62 1.74 -3.23
N VAL A 74 -15.93 2.79 -3.63
CA VAL A 74 -14.64 3.19 -3.03
C VAL A 74 -14.78 3.45 -1.53
N ARG A 75 -15.90 4.02 -1.10
CA ARG A 75 -16.14 4.30 0.32
C ARG A 75 -16.31 3.02 1.13
N GLU A 76 -17.07 2.06 0.60
CA GLU A 76 -17.24 0.76 1.25
C GLU A 76 -15.94 -0.02 1.31
N VAL A 77 -15.15 0.01 0.25
CA VAL A 77 -13.81 -0.60 0.24
C VAL A 77 -12.94 0.05 1.32
N GLY A 78 -13.00 1.37 1.46
CA GLY A 78 -12.29 2.09 2.52
C GLY A 78 -12.64 1.58 3.92
N HIS A 79 -13.92 1.34 4.20
CA HIS A 79 -14.36 0.77 5.49
C HIS A 79 -13.81 -0.66 5.69
N LEU A 80 -13.78 -1.47 4.64
CA LEU A 80 -13.22 -2.82 4.72
C LEU A 80 -11.70 -2.77 4.98
N LEU A 81 -11.00 -1.83 4.38
CA LEU A 81 -9.57 -1.63 4.63
C LEU A 81 -9.29 -1.17 6.05
N ASP A 82 -10.17 -0.39 6.66
CA ASP A 82 -10.08 -0.07 8.08
C ASP A 82 -10.13 -1.33 8.95
N THR A 83 -10.96 -2.31 8.59
CA THR A 83 -11.00 -3.58 9.31
C THR A 83 -9.74 -4.42 9.12
N VAL A 84 -9.11 -4.32 7.96
CA VAL A 84 -7.80 -4.94 7.69
C VAL A 84 -6.75 -4.34 8.62
N ASP A 85 -6.71 -3.01 8.70
CA ASP A 85 -5.79 -2.27 9.54
C ASP A 85 -5.93 -2.66 11.01
N ASP A 86 -7.16 -2.69 11.52
CA ASP A 86 -7.45 -3.09 12.89
C ASP A 86 -6.94 -4.51 13.18
N LYS A 87 -7.18 -5.45 12.28
CA LYS A 87 -6.77 -6.84 12.47
C LYS A 87 -5.25 -6.99 12.41
N TYR A 88 -4.60 -6.25 11.53
CA TYR A 88 -3.14 -6.24 11.42
C TYR A 88 -2.50 -5.78 12.73
N TYR A 89 -2.99 -4.68 13.31
CA TYR A 89 -2.43 -4.10 14.53
C TYR A 89 -2.71 -4.91 15.79
N LYS A 90 -3.62 -5.88 15.76
CA LYS A 90 -3.86 -6.76 16.92
C LYS A 90 -2.67 -7.67 17.21
N ARG A 91 -1.78 -7.88 16.25
CA ARG A 91 -0.58 -8.70 16.46
C ARG A 91 0.52 -7.83 17.06
N PRO A 92 1.11 -8.21 18.21
CA PRO A 92 2.11 -7.37 18.90
C PRO A 92 3.35 -7.07 18.07
N ASP A 93 3.71 -7.97 17.15
CA ASP A 93 4.90 -7.83 16.32
C ASP A 93 4.72 -6.84 15.16
N ASN A 94 3.47 -6.45 14.87
CA ASN A 94 3.16 -5.56 13.76
C ASN A 94 3.23 -4.12 14.24
N GLN A 95 4.32 -3.44 13.93
CA GLN A 95 4.60 -2.08 14.43
C GLN A 95 4.56 -1.01 13.35
N VAL A 96 4.80 -1.37 12.08
CA VAL A 96 4.83 -0.40 10.99
C VAL A 96 3.41 -0.02 10.58
N PRO A 97 3.06 1.27 10.58
CA PRO A 97 1.73 1.71 10.17
C PRO A 97 1.44 1.45 8.70
N ILE A 98 0.16 1.37 8.35
CA ILE A 98 -0.28 1.23 6.97
C ILE A 98 -1.06 2.48 6.57
N GLN A 99 -0.78 2.99 5.37
CA GLN A 99 -1.56 4.04 4.71
C GLN A 99 -2.26 3.43 3.51
N PHE A 100 -3.58 3.32 3.56
CA PHE A 100 -4.36 2.79 2.45
C PHE A 100 -4.94 3.93 1.62
N ILE A 101 -4.80 3.82 0.29
CA ILE A 101 -5.69 4.47 -0.67
C ILE A 101 -6.32 3.39 -1.53
N ASN A 102 -7.50 3.64 -2.04
CA ASN A 102 -8.16 2.70 -2.94
C ASN A 102 -8.82 3.43 -4.08
N ASP A 103 -8.96 2.74 -5.21
CA ASP A 103 -9.60 3.28 -6.39
C ASP A 103 -10.23 2.17 -7.22
N ASP A 104 -11.14 2.55 -8.11
CA ASP A 104 -11.68 1.66 -9.12
C ASP A 104 -10.71 1.58 -10.31
N ILE A 105 -10.61 0.39 -10.91
CA ILE A 105 -9.65 0.15 -12.00
C ILE A 105 -9.91 1.05 -13.23
N GLU A 106 -11.18 1.32 -13.55
CA GLU A 106 -11.49 2.16 -14.69
C GLU A 106 -11.10 3.61 -14.44
N LYS A 107 -11.38 4.12 -13.24
CA LYS A 107 -10.98 5.48 -12.86
C LYS A 107 -9.48 5.62 -12.81
N LEU A 108 -8.77 4.64 -12.25
CA LEU A 108 -7.32 4.63 -12.20
C LEU A 108 -6.71 4.70 -13.61
N ASN A 109 -7.20 3.89 -14.53
CA ASN A 109 -6.71 3.88 -15.90
C ASN A 109 -7.03 5.19 -16.63
N SER A 110 -8.17 5.81 -16.34
CA SER A 110 -8.49 7.14 -16.85
C SER A 110 -7.49 8.19 -16.36
N ASP A 111 -7.19 8.19 -15.07
CA ASP A 111 -6.23 9.11 -14.49
C ASP A 111 -4.81 8.88 -15.06
N LEU A 112 -4.43 7.64 -15.30
CA LEU A 112 -3.14 7.30 -15.93
C LEU A 112 -3.07 7.81 -17.37
N SER A 113 -4.14 7.62 -18.14
CA SER A 113 -4.19 8.07 -19.54
C SER A 113 -4.16 9.60 -19.64
N GLU A 114 -4.67 10.31 -18.63
CA GLU A 114 -4.60 11.76 -18.54
C GLU A 114 -3.24 12.26 -18.03
N GLY A 115 -2.33 11.35 -17.64
CA GLY A 115 -1.00 11.70 -17.17
C GLY A 115 -0.96 12.32 -15.80
N ARG A 116 -1.92 12.02 -14.94
CA ARG A 116 -1.93 12.54 -13.57
C ARG A 116 -0.70 12.10 -12.81
N TYR A 117 0.07 13.06 -12.34
CA TYR A 117 1.41 12.84 -11.79
C TYR A 117 1.45 11.79 -10.67
N PHE A 118 0.51 11.85 -9.74
CA PHE A 118 0.50 10.92 -8.60
C PHE A 118 0.43 9.46 -9.06
N TYR A 119 -0.53 9.15 -9.95
CA TYR A 119 -0.73 7.78 -10.43
C TYR A 119 0.38 7.34 -11.39
N THR A 120 0.88 8.23 -12.23
CA THR A 120 2.01 7.89 -13.10
C THR A 120 3.28 7.62 -12.31
N SER A 121 3.47 8.32 -11.20
CA SER A 121 4.59 8.08 -10.28
C SER A 121 4.47 6.69 -9.64
N ILE A 122 3.28 6.32 -9.18
CA ILE A 122 3.03 4.97 -8.63
C ILE A 122 3.32 3.90 -9.69
N GLN A 123 2.86 4.10 -10.92
CA GLN A 123 3.10 3.16 -12.01
C GLN A 123 4.59 2.94 -12.29
N LYS A 124 5.38 4.01 -12.20
CA LYS A 124 6.82 3.93 -12.45
C LYS A 124 7.60 3.31 -11.31
N GLN A 125 7.27 3.68 -10.07
CA GLN A 125 8.09 3.36 -8.89
C GLN A 125 7.48 2.30 -8.00
N GLY A 126 6.22 1.96 -8.20
CA GLY A 126 5.50 1.01 -7.37
C GLY A 126 5.93 -0.43 -7.59
N ILE A 127 5.56 -1.26 -6.62
CA ILE A 127 5.76 -2.70 -6.67
C ILE A 127 4.39 -3.37 -6.65
N MET A 128 4.11 -4.20 -7.65
CA MET A 128 2.87 -4.97 -7.71
C MET A 128 2.98 -6.13 -6.75
N LEU A 129 2.25 -6.06 -5.64
CA LEU A 129 2.21 -7.14 -4.65
C LEU A 129 1.19 -8.22 -5.02
N TYR A 130 0.11 -7.83 -5.66
CA TYR A 130 -0.93 -8.74 -6.13
C TYR A 130 -1.52 -8.21 -7.43
N ASP A 131 -1.72 -9.11 -8.38
CA ASP A 131 -2.34 -8.81 -9.67
C ASP A 131 -3.26 -9.98 -10.03
N SER A 132 -4.57 -9.69 -10.18
CA SER A 132 -5.54 -10.72 -10.56
C SER A 132 -5.32 -11.25 -11.99
N GLY A 133 -4.68 -10.44 -12.83
CA GLY A 133 -4.53 -10.74 -14.25
C GLY A 133 -5.71 -10.36 -15.11
N ASN A 134 -6.79 -9.84 -14.53
CA ASN A 134 -8.00 -9.47 -15.27
C ASN A 134 -7.90 -8.11 -15.96
N TYR A 135 -7.02 -7.24 -15.48
CA TYR A 135 -6.87 -5.87 -15.99
C TYR A 135 -5.41 -5.51 -16.14
N LYS A 136 -5.14 -4.52 -16.99
CA LYS A 136 -3.81 -3.94 -17.16
C LYS A 136 -3.87 -2.45 -16.83
N LEU A 137 -2.76 -1.93 -16.32
CA LEU A 137 -2.59 -0.49 -16.15
C LEU A 137 -2.27 0.18 -17.49
N GLU A 138 -2.92 1.29 -17.75
CA GLU A 138 -2.77 2.05 -18.99
C GLU A 138 -1.41 2.78 -19.07
#